data_25e9db065dd21c7779e68857093f4fb8
#
_entry.id   25e9db065dd21c7779e68857093f4fb8
#
_cell.length_a   1.000
_cell.length_b   1.000
_cell.length_c   1.000
_cell.angle_alpha   90.00
_cell.angle_beta   90.00
_cell.angle_gamma   90.00
#
_symmetry.space_group_name_H-M   'P 1'
#
loop_
_entity.id
_entity.type
_entity.pdbx_description
1 polymer ?
#
loop_
_entity_poly.entity_id
_entity_poly.type
_entity_poly.pdbx_seq_one_letter_code
_entity_poly.pdbx_strand_id
1 'polypeptide(L)'
;MIEYDNKVWFRHILNFHKTDTFRILLREMLIVAAYTAVVAAIEIHFLRELRMSASGESVEKALKNTTIMHSILGFVLSLLVVFRTNTAYDRWWEGRKLWGALVNNTRNLSVKINSFLPASCQAEKEFFRTMIGNFPAALKEHLRDGIKLDEIDDVEGFKEASADRQHIPNLMIQSLYRKTKSLFDAGHLSGDELIVVDKELKSFFDIMGACERIKNLSLIHI
;
A
#
# COMPACT_ATOMS: atom_id res chain seq x y z
N MET A 1 8.62 6.74 -15.72
CA MET A 1 8.59 7.53 -14.48
C MET A 1 7.69 8.73 -14.76
N ILE A 2 6.56 8.89 -14.06
CA ILE A 2 5.65 10.02 -14.30
C ILE A 2 6.25 11.19 -13.52
N GLU A 3 6.75 12.22 -14.25
CA GLU A 3 7.17 13.47 -13.63
C GLU A 3 5.93 14.20 -13.10
N TYR A 4 5.86 14.35 -11.79
CA TYR A 4 4.80 15.08 -11.14
C TYR A 4 5.17 16.57 -11.04
N ASP A 5 4.49 17.41 -11.82
CA ASP A 5 4.61 18.87 -11.72
C ASP A 5 3.53 19.40 -10.75
N ASN A 6 3.98 19.94 -9.63
CA ASN A 6 3.12 20.52 -8.59
C ASN A 6 2.24 21.69 -9.09
N LYS A 7 2.61 22.32 -10.20
CA LYS A 7 1.87 23.47 -10.75
C LYS A 7 0.64 23.08 -11.58
N VAL A 8 0.52 21.78 -11.93
CA VAL A 8 -0.52 21.28 -12.86
C VAL A 8 -1.57 20.41 -12.14
N TRP A 9 -1.68 20.49 -10.81
CA TRP A 9 -2.56 19.64 -10.03
C TRP A 9 -4.05 19.80 -10.39
N PHE A 10 -4.51 20.99 -10.76
CA PHE A 10 -5.86 21.22 -11.25
C PHE A 10 -6.16 20.41 -12.52
N ARG A 11 -5.21 20.26 -13.43
CA ARG A 11 -5.36 19.45 -14.63
C ARG A 11 -5.50 17.96 -14.31
N HIS A 12 -4.85 17.50 -13.23
CA HIS A 12 -4.99 16.12 -12.76
C HIS A 12 -6.37 15.87 -12.15
N ILE A 13 -6.95 16.85 -11.43
CA ILE A 13 -8.33 16.77 -10.94
C ILE A 13 -9.33 16.68 -12.10
N LEU A 14 -9.17 17.50 -13.14
CA LEU A 14 -10.05 17.46 -14.31
C LEU A 14 -9.90 16.17 -15.15
N ASN A 15 -8.77 15.49 -15.05
CA ASN A 15 -8.52 14.22 -15.75
C ASN A 15 -8.90 12.98 -14.93
N PHE A 16 -9.63 13.12 -13.81
CA PHE A 16 -10.01 11.98 -12.94
C PHE A 16 -10.80 10.89 -13.69
N HIS A 17 -11.52 11.23 -14.76
CA HIS A 17 -12.26 10.29 -15.61
C HIS A 17 -11.34 9.26 -16.34
N LYS A 18 -10.03 9.54 -16.43
CA LYS A 18 -9.03 8.62 -17.01
C LYS A 18 -8.44 7.64 -16.00
N THR A 19 -8.76 7.79 -14.71
CA THR A 19 -8.27 6.90 -13.68
C THR A 19 -9.02 5.57 -13.69
N ASP A 20 -8.32 4.48 -13.44
CA ASP A 20 -8.91 3.14 -13.35
C ASP A 20 -9.98 3.07 -12.27
N THR A 21 -9.79 3.78 -11.16
CA THR A 21 -10.76 3.90 -10.07
C THR A 21 -12.11 4.45 -10.56
N PHE A 22 -12.09 5.48 -11.41
CA PHE A 22 -13.33 6.05 -11.97
C PHE A 22 -14.06 5.04 -12.87
N ARG A 23 -13.32 4.29 -13.69
CA ARG A 23 -13.91 3.27 -14.57
C ARG A 23 -14.57 2.13 -13.79
N ILE A 24 -13.95 1.70 -12.70
CA ILE A 24 -14.50 0.67 -11.80
C ILE A 24 -15.78 1.18 -11.14
N LEU A 25 -15.76 2.40 -10.61
CA LEU A 25 -16.89 3.01 -9.91
C LEU A 25 -18.03 3.40 -10.85
N LEU A 26 -17.75 3.70 -12.13
CA LEU A 26 -18.76 4.15 -13.08
C LEU A 26 -19.91 3.15 -13.22
N ARG A 27 -19.60 1.86 -13.27
CA ARG A 27 -20.61 0.79 -13.36
C ARG A 27 -21.54 0.82 -12.15
N GLU A 28 -20.97 0.88 -10.94
CA GLU A 28 -21.73 0.90 -9.68
C GLU A 28 -22.56 2.20 -9.56
N MET A 29 -22.01 3.33 -9.98
CA MET A 29 -22.71 4.60 -10.02
C MET A 29 -23.91 4.57 -10.98
N LEU A 30 -23.77 3.94 -12.16
CA LEU A 30 -24.87 3.79 -13.13
C LEU A 30 -25.98 2.87 -12.58
N ILE A 31 -25.62 1.79 -11.88
CA ILE A 31 -26.59 0.90 -11.24
C ILE A 31 -27.41 1.65 -10.20
N VAL A 32 -26.72 2.41 -9.31
CA VAL A 32 -27.38 3.23 -8.29
C VAL A 32 -28.24 4.32 -8.93
N ALA A 33 -27.76 4.99 -9.96
CA ALA A 33 -28.50 6.02 -10.69
C ALA A 33 -29.76 5.44 -11.36
N ALA A 34 -29.66 4.27 -11.98
CA ALA A 34 -30.81 3.59 -12.57
C ALA A 34 -31.83 3.18 -11.50
N TYR A 35 -31.37 2.62 -10.38
CA TYR A 35 -32.23 2.27 -9.25
C TYR A 35 -32.97 3.49 -8.70
N THR A 36 -32.25 4.59 -8.43
CA THR A 36 -32.86 5.83 -7.91
C THR A 36 -33.84 6.45 -8.91
N ALA A 37 -33.56 6.39 -10.22
CA ALA A 37 -34.47 6.86 -11.26
C ALA A 37 -35.78 6.03 -11.30
N VAL A 38 -35.68 4.71 -11.16
CA VAL A 38 -36.84 3.81 -11.09
C VAL A 38 -37.67 4.10 -9.84
N VAL A 39 -37.04 4.22 -8.69
CA VAL A 39 -37.74 4.55 -7.43
C VAL A 39 -38.44 5.91 -7.53
N ALA A 40 -37.75 6.93 -8.06
CA ALA A 40 -38.33 8.27 -8.25
C ALA A 40 -39.51 8.23 -9.23
N ALA A 41 -39.44 7.46 -10.32
CA ALA A 41 -40.53 7.32 -11.26
C ALA A 41 -41.79 6.67 -10.62
N ILE A 42 -41.56 5.60 -9.83
CA ILE A 42 -42.64 4.93 -9.07
C ILE A 42 -43.25 5.90 -8.06
N GLU A 43 -42.42 6.63 -7.31
CA GLU A 43 -42.84 7.58 -6.28
C GLU A 43 -43.69 8.71 -6.90
N ILE A 44 -43.23 9.30 -8.02
CA ILE A 44 -43.95 10.35 -8.72
C ILE A 44 -45.31 9.84 -9.24
N HIS A 45 -45.34 8.61 -9.80
CA HIS A 45 -46.57 8.03 -10.30
C HIS A 45 -47.58 7.75 -9.17
N PHE A 46 -47.09 7.12 -8.09
CA PHE A 46 -47.92 6.78 -6.92
C PHE A 46 -48.41 8.01 -6.16
N LEU A 47 -47.54 9.01 -5.94
CA LEU A 47 -47.91 10.26 -5.29
C LEU A 47 -48.90 11.10 -6.14
N ARG A 48 -48.81 11.00 -7.46
CA ARG A 48 -49.77 11.66 -8.35
C ARG A 48 -51.18 11.10 -8.18
N GLU A 49 -51.30 9.79 -8.03
CA GLU A 49 -52.60 9.11 -7.78
C GLU A 49 -53.13 9.42 -6.36
N LEU A 50 -52.25 9.38 -5.33
CA LEU A 50 -52.63 9.71 -3.94
C LEU A 50 -53.02 11.14 -3.76
N ARG A 51 -52.44 12.09 -4.50
CA ARG A 51 -52.79 13.52 -4.45
C ARG A 51 -54.16 13.80 -5.06
N MET A 52 -54.59 12.95 -5.94
CA MET A 52 -55.98 12.98 -6.54
C MET A 52 -57.01 12.39 -5.57
N SER A 53 -56.59 11.59 -4.60
CA SER A 53 -57.44 10.96 -3.59
C SER A 53 -57.28 11.69 -2.25
N ALA A 54 -58.20 12.54 -1.91
CA ALA A 54 -58.65 13.22 -0.67
C ALA A 54 -57.82 13.25 0.64
N SER A 55 -56.52 13.01 0.66
CA SER A 55 -55.67 12.98 1.88
C SER A 55 -54.36 13.78 1.77
N GLY A 56 -54.40 14.91 1.06
CA GLY A 56 -53.19 15.69 0.73
C GLY A 56 -52.31 16.13 1.94
N GLU A 57 -52.90 16.36 3.11
CA GLU A 57 -52.18 16.87 4.29
C GLU A 57 -51.30 15.82 4.96
N SER A 58 -51.74 14.57 5.00
CA SER A 58 -50.99 13.45 5.60
C SER A 58 -49.79 13.05 4.72
N VAL A 59 -49.93 13.13 3.39
CA VAL A 59 -48.86 12.84 2.42
C VAL A 59 -47.76 13.91 2.48
N GLU A 60 -48.16 15.20 2.60
CA GLU A 60 -47.19 16.29 2.72
C GLU A 60 -46.34 16.19 4.00
N LYS A 61 -46.94 15.82 5.13
CA LYS A 61 -46.21 15.55 6.38
C LYS A 61 -45.27 14.37 6.27
N ALA A 62 -45.66 13.27 5.62
CA ALA A 62 -44.81 12.11 5.37
C ALA A 62 -43.60 12.47 4.50
N LEU A 63 -43.79 13.26 3.45
CA LEU A 63 -42.70 13.74 2.57
C LEU A 63 -41.70 14.64 3.31
N LYS A 64 -42.15 15.55 4.17
CA LYS A 64 -41.28 16.38 5.01
C LYS A 64 -40.44 15.53 5.94
N ASN A 65 -41.03 14.53 6.60
CA ASN A 65 -40.33 13.63 7.48
C ASN A 65 -39.28 12.78 6.74
N THR A 66 -39.59 12.33 5.53
CA THR A 66 -38.65 11.59 4.66
C THR A 66 -37.42 12.47 4.30
N THR A 67 -37.62 13.75 4.01
CA THR A 67 -36.51 14.69 3.73
C THR A 67 -35.59 14.86 4.93
N ILE A 68 -36.13 14.95 6.16
CA ILE A 68 -35.34 15.03 7.38
C ILE A 68 -34.51 13.74 7.59
N MET A 69 -35.13 12.57 7.40
CA MET A 69 -34.43 11.29 7.48
C MET A 69 -33.27 11.18 6.48
N HIS A 70 -33.49 11.60 5.21
CA HIS A 70 -32.43 11.65 4.21
C HIS A 70 -31.28 12.59 4.58
N SER A 71 -31.59 13.75 5.18
CA SER A 71 -30.58 14.69 5.62
C SER A 71 -29.72 14.12 6.76
N ILE A 72 -30.34 13.46 7.74
CA ILE A 72 -29.63 12.78 8.83
C ILE A 72 -28.76 11.65 8.29
N LEU A 73 -29.33 10.80 7.42
CA LEU A 73 -28.61 9.70 6.79
C LEU A 73 -27.42 10.21 5.96
N GLY A 74 -27.62 11.27 5.18
CA GLY A 74 -26.56 11.91 4.40
C GLY A 74 -25.43 12.45 5.29
N PHE A 75 -25.76 13.07 6.42
CA PHE A 75 -24.78 13.54 7.40
C PHE A 75 -23.96 12.37 7.98
N VAL A 76 -24.63 11.29 8.43
CA VAL A 76 -23.94 10.10 9.00
C VAL A 76 -23.04 9.43 7.96
N LEU A 77 -23.54 9.25 6.74
CA LEU A 77 -22.74 8.66 5.65
C LEU A 77 -21.53 9.55 5.31
N SER A 78 -21.70 10.85 5.25
CA SER A 78 -20.59 11.78 5.02
C SER A 78 -19.52 11.68 6.10
N LEU A 79 -19.93 11.58 7.37
CA LEU A 79 -19.01 11.42 8.49
C LEU A 79 -18.24 10.09 8.39
N LEU A 80 -18.92 8.98 8.09
CA LEU A 80 -18.30 7.68 7.90
C LEU A 80 -17.29 7.68 6.73
N VAL A 81 -17.64 8.33 5.62
CA VAL A 81 -16.74 8.47 4.46
C VAL A 81 -15.48 9.25 4.84
N VAL A 82 -15.62 10.35 5.59
CA VAL A 82 -14.47 11.15 6.05
C VAL A 82 -13.56 10.31 6.94
N PHE A 83 -14.08 9.58 7.91
CA PHE A 83 -13.25 8.72 8.77
C PHE A 83 -12.53 7.63 7.96
N ARG A 84 -13.22 6.96 7.05
CA ARG A 84 -12.60 5.94 6.19
C ARG A 84 -11.52 6.53 5.28
N THR A 85 -11.75 7.70 4.72
CA THR A 85 -10.77 8.37 3.87
C THR A 85 -9.54 8.78 4.65
N ASN A 86 -9.70 9.33 5.86
CA ASN A 86 -8.59 9.69 6.73
C ASN A 86 -7.75 8.46 7.10
N THR A 87 -8.40 7.37 7.52
CA THR A 87 -7.70 6.11 7.83
C THR A 87 -6.94 5.54 6.63
N ALA A 88 -7.53 5.59 5.44
CA ALA A 88 -6.87 5.13 4.21
C ALA A 88 -5.67 6.02 3.86
N TYR A 89 -5.80 7.33 4.05
CA TYR A 89 -4.71 8.29 3.84
C TYR A 89 -3.54 8.05 4.82
N ASP A 90 -3.84 7.84 6.10
CA ASP A 90 -2.82 7.59 7.12
C ASP A 90 -2.00 6.32 6.80
N ARG A 91 -2.66 5.26 6.36
CA ARG A 91 -1.99 4.02 5.90
C ARG A 91 -1.11 4.25 4.68
N TRP A 92 -1.64 4.95 3.69
CA TRP A 92 -0.86 5.30 2.50
C TRP A 92 0.37 6.12 2.86
N TRP A 93 0.21 7.09 3.76
CA TRP A 93 1.29 7.96 4.21
C TRP A 93 2.33 7.19 5.03
N GLU A 94 1.90 6.31 5.94
CA GLU A 94 2.79 5.42 6.69
C GLU A 94 3.59 4.52 5.75
N GLY A 95 2.94 3.86 4.79
CA GLY A 95 3.61 3.04 3.79
C GLY A 95 4.64 3.83 2.97
N ARG A 96 4.33 5.07 2.60
CA ARG A 96 5.25 5.94 1.88
C ARG A 96 6.48 6.32 2.71
N LYS A 97 6.31 6.57 4.01
CA LYS A 97 7.43 6.83 4.93
C LYS A 97 8.32 5.59 5.07
N LEU A 98 7.74 4.41 5.24
CA LEU A 98 8.48 3.15 5.33
C LEU A 98 9.27 2.85 4.05
N TRP A 99 8.69 3.11 2.89
CA TRP A 99 9.40 2.95 1.62
C TRP A 99 10.56 3.93 1.47
N GLY A 100 10.40 5.17 1.94
CA GLY A 100 11.50 6.14 2.04
C GLY A 100 12.61 5.69 3.00
N ALA A 101 12.23 5.12 4.15
CA ALA A 101 13.18 4.55 5.10
C ALA A 101 13.94 3.37 4.50
N LEU A 102 13.28 2.50 3.72
CA LEU A 102 13.92 1.39 3.01
C LEU A 102 15.00 1.88 2.04
N VAL A 103 14.70 2.91 1.24
CA VAL A 103 15.68 3.52 0.33
C VAL A 103 16.90 4.04 1.08
N ASN A 104 16.71 4.70 2.21
CA ASN A 104 17.82 5.18 3.02
C ASN A 104 18.64 4.03 3.62
N ASN A 105 17.97 3.01 4.13
CA ASN A 105 18.61 1.86 4.73
C ASN A 105 19.42 1.05 3.71
N THR A 106 18.89 0.81 2.51
CA THR A 106 19.63 0.13 1.42
C THR A 106 20.90 0.89 1.05
N ARG A 107 20.81 2.22 0.95
CA ARG A 107 21.98 3.07 0.68
C ARG A 107 23.01 3.03 1.81
N ASN A 108 22.57 3.14 3.07
CA ASN A 108 23.44 3.12 4.23
C ASN A 108 24.19 1.79 4.31
N LEU A 109 23.49 0.67 4.20
CA LEU A 109 24.11 -0.64 4.23
C LEU A 109 25.12 -0.82 3.08
N SER A 110 24.75 -0.44 1.86
CA SER A 110 25.63 -0.53 0.69
C SER A 110 26.93 0.28 0.86
N VAL A 111 26.82 1.52 1.37
CA VAL A 111 27.98 2.38 1.61
C VAL A 111 28.88 1.78 2.70
N LYS A 112 28.30 1.31 3.80
CA LYS A 112 29.04 0.72 4.93
C LYS A 112 29.80 -0.53 4.49
N ILE A 113 29.13 -1.47 3.84
CA ILE A 113 29.77 -2.71 3.32
C ILE A 113 30.90 -2.37 2.35
N ASN A 114 30.67 -1.45 1.42
CA ASN A 114 31.73 -1.07 0.47
C ASN A 114 32.91 -0.38 1.13
N SER A 115 32.70 0.35 2.24
CA SER A 115 33.74 1.06 2.96
C SER A 115 34.53 0.15 3.93
N PHE A 116 33.86 -0.81 4.58
CA PHE A 116 34.48 -1.69 5.57
C PHE A 116 35.26 -2.84 4.92
N LEU A 117 34.76 -3.40 3.83
CA LEU A 117 35.41 -4.50 3.17
C LEU A 117 36.62 -4.03 2.34
N PRO A 118 37.75 -4.74 2.43
CA PRO A 118 38.95 -4.46 1.62
C PRO A 118 38.67 -4.71 0.12
N ALA A 119 39.53 -4.16 -0.73
CA ALA A 119 39.39 -4.31 -2.19
C ALA A 119 39.53 -5.77 -2.67
N SER A 120 40.14 -6.64 -1.87
CA SER A 120 40.27 -8.07 -2.15
C SER A 120 38.95 -8.84 -2.10
N CYS A 121 37.95 -8.34 -1.34
CA CYS A 121 36.62 -8.97 -1.16
C CYS A 121 35.61 -8.52 -2.22
N GLN A 122 35.99 -8.52 -3.49
CA GLN A 122 35.12 -8.01 -4.56
C GLN A 122 33.88 -8.91 -4.79
N ALA A 123 34.03 -10.22 -4.65
CA ALA A 123 32.91 -11.16 -4.79
C ALA A 123 31.83 -10.93 -3.70
N GLU A 124 32.28 -10.69 -2.47
CA GLU A 124 31.40 -10.41 -1.34
C GLU A 124 30.70 -9.07 -1.50
N LYS A 125 31.41 -8.05 -1.96
CA LYS A 125 30.79 -6.75 -2.29
C LYS A 125 29.69 -6.87 -3.33
N GLU A 126 29.94 -7.67 -4.37
CA GLU A 126 28.95 -7.95 -5.43
C GLU A 126 27.74 -8.71 -4.89
N PHE A 127 27.96 -9.72 -4.03
CA PHE A 127 26.88 -10.40 -3.33
C PHE A 127 25.97 -9.43 -2.57
N PHE A 128 26.56 -8.57 -1.74
CA PHE A 128 25.78 -7.57 -0.98
C PHE A 128 25.08 -6.59 -1.90
N ARG A 129 25.74 -6.11 -2.95
CA ARG A 129 25.15 -5.19 -3.92
C ARG A 129 23.88 -5.75 -4.54
N THR A 130 23.95 -7.00 -4.99
CA THR A 130 22.83 -7.65 -5.65
C THR A 130 21.71 -7.99 -4.66
N MET A 131 22.04 -8.56 -3.50
CA MET A 131 21.05 -8.91 -2.49
C MET A 131 20.32 -7.70 -1.91
N ILE A 132 21.02 -6.59 -1.65
CA ILE A 132 20.42 -5.33 -1.19
C ILE A 132 19.55 -4.73 -2.30
N GLY A 133 19.97 -4.79 -3.55
CA GLY A 133 19.20 -4.31 -4.71
C GLY A 133 17.92 -5.10 -4.97
N ASN A 134 17.97 -6.41 -4.75
CA ASN A 134 16.83 -7.32 -4.91
C ASN A 134 15.78 -7.20 -3.80
N PHE A 135 16.17 -6.77 -2.59
CA PHE A 135 15.28 -6.76 -1.43
C PHE A 135 13.99 -5.94 -1.64
N PRO A 136 14.02 -4.72 -2.19
CA PRO A 136 12.79 -3.96 -2.47
C PRO A 136 11.85 -4.68 -3.47
N ALA A 137 12.39 -5.36 -4.47
CA ALA A 137 11.58 -6.14 -5.42
C ALA A 137 10.92 -7.34 -4.73
N ALA A 138 11.68 -8.09 -3.92
CA ALA A 138 11.16 -9.20 -3.14
C ALA A 138 10.07 -8.76 -2.14
N LEU A 139 10.29 -7.65 -1.44
CA LEU A 139 9.31 -7.09 -0.52
C LEU A 139 8.04 -6.63 -1.25
N LYS A 140 8.17 -5.98 -2.41
CA LYS A 140 7.04 -5.57 -3.26
C LYS A 140 6.17 -6.77 -3.63
N GLU A 141 6.76 -7.84 -4.13
CA GLU A 141 6.02 -9.04 -4.53
C GLU A 141 5.38 -9.75 -3.33
N HIS A 142 6.11 -9.89 -2.21
CA HIS A 142 5.57 -10.45 -0.97
C HIS A 142 4.32 -9.68 -0.46
N LEU A 143 4.33 -8.36 -0.55
CA LEU A 143 3.18 -7.54 -0.16
C LEU A 143 2.00 -7.62 -1.14
N ARG A 144 2.20 -8.06 -2.38
CA ARG A 144 1.18 -8.22 -3.43
C ARG A 144 0.59 -9.63 -3.54
N ASP A 145 0.92 -10.53 -2.61
CA ASP A 145 0.52 -11.95 -2.62
C ASP A 145 1.04 -12.74 -3.86
N GLY A 146 2.11 -12.25 -4.47
CA GLY A 146 2.80 -12.91 -5.57
C GLY A 146 4.22 -13.32 -5.19
N ILE A 147 4.66 -14.49 -5.67
CA ILE A 147 6.07 -14.89 -5.64
C ILE A 147 6.56 -14.88 -7.08
N LYS A 148 6.89 -13.69 -7.57
CA LYS A 148 7.55 -13.53 -8.87
C LYS A 148 9.03 -13.30 -8.64
N LEU A 149 9.82 -14.32 -8.92
CA LEU A 149 11.29 -14.27 -8.84
C LEU A 149 11.94 -13.66 -10.10
N ASP A 150 11.14 -13.31 -11.10
CA ASP A 150 11.64 -12.84 -12.39
C ASP A 150 12.38 -11.49 -12.30
N GLU A 151 11.96 -10.63 -11.36
CA GLU A 151 12.57 -9.31 -11.13
C GLU A 151 13.80 -9.35 -10.20
N ILE A 152 14.16 -10.53 -9.67
CA ILE A 152 15.28 -10.69 -8.74
C ILE A 152 16.46 -11.26 -9.51
N ASP A 153 17.63 -10.65 -9.41
CA ASP A 153 18.87 -11.19 -9.96
C ASP A 153 19.34 -12.38 -9.12
N ASP A 154 19.76 -13.47 -9.76
CA ASP A 154 20.24 -14.65 -9.04
C ASP A 154 21.64 -14.43 -8.47
N VAL A 155 21.82 -14.86 -7.23
CA VAL A 155 23.08 -14.77 -6.50
C VAL A 155 23.33 -16.07 -5.78
N GLU A 156 24.46 -16.73 -6.06
CA GLU A 156 24.88 -17.96 -5.39
C GLU A 156 23.78 -19.06 -5.34
N GLY A 157 22.91 -19.14 -6.37
CA GLY A 157 21.79 -20.09 -6.41
C GLY A 157 20.62 -19.76 -5.46
N PHE A 158 20.51 -18.52 -5.04
CA PHE A 158 19.44 -18.06 -4.13
C PHE A 158 18.04 -18.33 -4.68
N LYS A 159 17.82 -18.18 -5.99
CA LYS A 159 16.52 -18.43 -6.62
C LYS A 159 16.06 -19.87 -6.45
N GLU A 160 16.95 -20.84 -6.70
CA GLU A 160 16.64 -22.27 -6.54
C GLU A 160 16.37 -22.61 -5.07
N ALA A 161 17.20 -22.10 -4.16
CA ALA A 161 17.04 -22.31 -2.72
C ALA A 161 15.76 -21.66 -2.13
N SER A 162 15.19 -20.69 -2.82
CA SER A 162 14.01 -19.93 -2.37
C SER A 162 12.71 -20.34 -3.07
N ALA A 163 12.75 -21.19 -4.11
CA ALA A 163 11.59 -21.55 -4.95
C ALA A 163 10.40 -22.12 -4.15
N ASP A 164 10.68 -22.95 -3.13
CA ASP A 164 9.66 -23.58 -2.28
C ASP A 164 9.33 -22.79 -0.98
N ARG A 165 9.88 -21.61 -0.83
CA ARG A 165 9.76 -20.83 0.40
C ARG A 165 8.71 -19.73 0.29
N GLN A 166 7.87 -19.61 1.32
CA GLN A 166 6.77 -18.64 1.35
C GLN A 166 7.23 -17.20 1.65
N HIS A 167 8.41 -17.02 2.27
CA HIS A 167 8.82 -15.72 2.78
C HIS A 167 10.21 -15.31 2.27
N ILE A 168 10.26 -14.90 1.00
CA ILE A 168 11.51 -14.54 0.31
C ILE A 168 12.28 -13.39 1.01
N PRO A 169 11.65 -12.27 1.45
CA PRO A 169 12.39 -11.20 2.11
C PRO A 169 13.15 -11.66 3.36
N ASN A 170 12.54 -12.54 4.19
CA ASN A 170 13.22 -13.10 5.37
C ASN A 170 14.46 -13.93 4.98
N LEU A 171 14.35 -14.73 3.94
CA LEU A 171 15.48 -15.53 3.45
C LEU A 171 16.62 -14.65 2.94
N MET A 172 16.30 -13.54 2.29
CA MET A 172 17.30 -12.56 1.86
C MET A 172 18.05 -11.96 3.04
N ILE A 173 17.32 -11.51 4.07
CA ILE A 173 17.94 -10.99 5.28
C ILE A 173 18.79 -12.07 5.96
N GLN A 174 18.29 -13.30 6.05
CA GLN A 174 19.05 -14.42 6.61
C GLN A 174 20.35 -14.68 5.84
N SER A 175 20.32 -14.58 4.53
CA SER A 175 21.50 -14.75 3.68
C SER A 175 22.50 -13.62 3.88
N LEU A 176 22.03 -12.37 4.02
CA LEU A 176 22.86 -11.22 4.37
C LEU A 176 23.52 -11.39 5.75
N TYR A 177 22.78 -11.87 6.75
CA TYR A 177 23.36 -12.16 8.09
C TYR A 177 24.42 -13.27 8.04
N ARG A 178 24.16 -14.37 7.32
CA ARG A 178 25.13 -15.46 7.15
C ARG A 178 26.41 -14.97 6.50
N LYS A 179 26.32 -14.18 5.44
CA LYS A 179 27.49 -13.64 4.73
C LYS A 179 28.26 -12.67 5.63
N THR A 180 27.55 -11.81 6.37
CA THR A 180 28.16 -10.88 7.35
C THR A 180 28.92 -11.67 8.43
N LYS A 181 28.32 -12.75 8.97
CA LYS A 181 28.97 -13.59 9.96
C LYS A 181 30.20 -14.28 9.40
N SER A 182 30.14 -14.80 8.18
CA SER A 182 31.31 -15.45 7.52
C SER A 182 32.47 -14.47 7.31
N LEU A 183 32.19 -13.20 6.99
CA LEU A 183 33.19 -12.16 6.85
C LEU A 183 33.86 -11.79 8.19
N PHE A 184 33.07 -11.75 9.26
CA PHE A 184 33.61 -11.56 10.60
C PHE A 184 34.52 -12.74 11.01
N ASP A 185 34.08 -13.98 10.80
CA ASP A 185 34.86 -15.18 11.13
C ASP A 185 36.15 -15.30 10.28
N ALA A 186 36.14 -14.76 9.07
CA ALA A 186 37.31 -14.65 8.20
C ALA A 186 38.25 -13.47 8.56
N GLY A 187 37.87 -12.63 9.53
CA GLY A 187 38.66 -11.48 9.95
C GLY A 187 38.63 -10.27 9.00
N HIS A 188 37.67 -10.24 8.07
CA HIS A 188 37.46 -9.12 7.13
C HIS A 188 36.58 -7.99 7.71
N LEU A 189 35.89 -8.27 8.81
CA LEU A 189 35.09 -7.28 9.57
C LEU A 189 35.55 -7.32 11.05
N SER A 190 35.69 -6.15 11.65
CA SER A 190 35.88 -6.02 13.09
C SER A 190 34.57 -6.19 13.86
N GLY A 191 34.66 -6.42 15.18
CA GLY A 191 33.48 -6.50 16.04
C GLY A 191 32.63 -5.22 16.04
N ASP A 192 33.28 -4.07 16.00
CA ASP A 192 32.60 -2.77 15.95
C ASP A 192 31.85 -2.56 14.63
N GLU A 193 32.48 -2.94 13.52
CA GLU A 193 31.84 -2.90 12.19
C GLU A 193 30.67 -3.87 12.08
N LEU A 194 30.78 -5.06 12.69
CA LEU A 194 29.68 -6.03 12.77
C LEU A 194 28.46 -5.42 13.47
N ILE A 195 28.64 -4.73 14.60
CA ILE A 195 27.55 -4.05 15.33
C ILE A 195 26.90 -2.98 14.46
N VAL A 196 27.71 -2.22 13.72
CA VAL A 196 27.21 -1.17 12.83
C VAL A 196 26.39 -1.76 11.66
N VAL A 197 26.83 -2.90 11.09
CA VAL A 197 26.12 -3.60 10.02
C VAL A 197 24.84 -4.26 10.55
N ASP A 198 24.88 -4.88 11.73
CA ASP A 198 23.71 -5.50 12.38
C ASP A 198 22.56 -4.50 12.54
N LYS A 199 22.86 -3.26 12.93
CA LYS A 199 21.85 -2.20 13.05
C LYS A 199 21.10 -1.95 11.73
N GLU A 200 21.80 -1.95 10.60
CA GLU A 200 21.18 -1.76 9.30
C GLU A 200 20.37 -3.01 8.86
N LEU A 201 20.90 -4.20 9.10
CA LEU A 201 20.19 -5.47 8.81
C LEU A 201 18.91 -5.59 9.64
N LYS A 202 18.96 -5.22 10.93
CA LYS A 202 17.76 -5.15 11.78
C LYS A 202 16.71 -4.19 11.22
N SER A 203 17.15 -3.05 10.70
CA SER A 203 16.23 -2.07 10.10
C SER A 203 15.44 -2.62 8.89
N PHE A 204 16.00 -3.57 8.13
CA PHE A 204 15.24 -4.28 7.09
C PHE A 204 14.06 -5.08 7.68
N PHE A 205 14.26 -5.78 8.80
CA PHE A 205 13.18 -6.49 9.51
C PHE A 205 12.11 -5.52 10.02
N ASP A 206 12.53 -4.42 10.63
CA ASP A 206 11.61 -3.44 11.21
C ASP A 206 10.73 -2.83 10.11
N ILE A 207 11.32 -2.46 8.96
CA ILE A 207 10.58 -1.90 7.81
C ILE A 207 9.65 -2.95 7.21
N MET A 208 10.13 -4.18 6.99
CA MET A 208 9.34 -5.27 6.44
C MET A 208 8.13 -5.58 7.33
N GLY A 209 8.34 -5.78 8.63
CA GLY A 209 7.27 -6.06 9.59
C GLY A 209 6.25 -4.93 9.69
N ALA A 210 6.70 -3.67 9.60
CA ALA A 210 5.79 -2.53 9.54
C ALA A 210 4.94 -2.51 8.26
N CYS A 211 5.52 -2.86 7.10
CA CYS A 211 4.77 -2.98 5.84
C CYS A 211 3.75 -4.12 5.88
N GLU A 212 4.12 -5.27 6.44
CA GLU A 212 3.22 -6.41 6.64
C GLU A 212 2.08 -6.08 7.60
N ARG A 213 2.37 -5.35 8.67
CA ARG A 213 1.34 -4.85 9.59
C ARG A 213 0.32 -4.00 8.85
N ILE A 214 0.75 -3.05 8.00
CA ILE A 214 -0.16 -2.20 7.21
C ILE A 214 -1.00 -3.05 6.28
N LYS A 215 -0.43 -4.07 5.62
CA LYS A 215 -1.14 -4.99 4.72
C LYS A 215 -2.22 -5.78 5.48
N ASN A 216 -1.87 -6.34 6.64
CA ASN A 216 -2.72 -7.28 7.37
C ASN A 216 -3.75 -6.60 8.28
N LEU A 217 -3.60 -5.30 8.60
CA LEU A 217 -4.57 -4.56 9.38
C LEU A 217 -5.86 -4.34 8.59
N SER A 218 -6.94 -4.97 9.04
CA SER A 218 -8.28 -4.73 8.50
C SER A 218 -8.72 -3.28 8.72
N LEU A 219 -9.42 -2.69 7.73
CA LEU A 219 -10.05 -1.36 7.85
C LEU A 219 -11.19 -1.32 8.89
N ILE A 220 -11.58 -2.47 9.42
CA ILE A 220 -12.74 -2.61 10.32
C ILE A 220 -12.33 -2.56 11.80
N HIS A 221 -11.04 -2.72 12.12
CA HIS A 221 -10.53 -2.81 13.49
C HIS A 221 -9.89 -1.52 14.01
N ILE A 222 -10.24 -0.37 13.42
CA ILE A 222 -9.85 0.95 13.94
C ILE A 222 -11.11 1.75 14.25
#